data_73c3eceb6082cf1ff64dfb34e3264131
#
_entry.id   73c3eceb6082cf1ff64dfb34e3264131
#
_cell.length_a   1.000
_cell.length_b   1.000
_cell.length_c   1.000
_cell.angle_alpha   90.00
_cell.angle_beta   90.00
_cell.angle_gamma   90.00
#
_symmetry.space_group_name_H-M   'P 1'
#
loop_
_entity.id
_entity.type
_entity.pdbx_description
1 polymer ?
#
loop_
_entity_poly.entity_id
_entity_poly.type
_entity_poly.pdbx_seq_one_letter_code
_entity_poly.pdbx_strand_id
1 'polypeptide(L)'
;RNMEKKQAVVTSDTLTKEQIRELAAKSLAGIKNSYAPYSHFHVSAVLLCGNGAVYTGNNIENAAYTPSVCAERCAFFKAVSEEERDFAAIALCGGLKGVVKDYCAPCGVCRQVMREFCKPDFKIILVKSEEEWKIYTLSQLLPEGFGPENLE
;
A
#
# COMPACT_ATOMS: atom_id res chain seq x y z
N ARG A 1 17.57 -34.27 -0.82
CA ARG A 1 17.15 -33.44 0.35
C ARG A 1 16.92 -32.03 -0.14
N ASN A 2 15.69 -31.69 -0.50
CA ASN A 2 15.28 -30.30 -0.73
C ASN A 2 15.35 -29.58 0.63
N MET A 3 16.36 -28.74 0.82
CA MET A 3 16.32 -27.74 1.87
C MET A 3 15.36 -26.63 1.38
N GLU A 4 14.11 -26.68 1.85
CA GLU A 4 13.23 -25.53 1.75
C GLU A 4 13.94 -24.35 2.40
N LYS A 5 14.33 -23.35 1.60
CA LYS A 5 14.76 -22.06 2.12
C LYS A 5 13.56 -21.52 2.89
N LYS A 6 13.63 -21.52 4.24
CA LYS A 6 12.68 -20.80 5.07
C LYS A 6 12.68 -19.36 4.57
N GLN A 7 11.61 -18.96 3.91
CA GLN A 7 11.41 -17.59 3.49
C GLN A 7 11.41 -16.73 4.76
N ALA A 8 12.26 -15.70 4.80
CA ALA A 8 12.34 -14.83 5.96
C ALA A 8 10.98 -14.15 6.18
N VAL A 9 10.43 -14.28 7.40
CA VAL A 9 9.20 -13.59 7.80
C VAL A 9 9.50 -12.10 7.92
N VAL A 10 8.74 -11.26 7.21
CA VAL A 10 8.83 -9.80 7.29
C VAL A 10 7.70 -9.28 8.16
N THR A 11 8.03 -8.49 9.17
CA THR A 11 7.05 -7.80 10.02
C THR A 11 7.22 -6.29 9.91
N SER A 12 6.20 -5.55 10.36
CA SER A 12 6.27 -4.08 10.39
C SER A 12 7.44 -3.56 11.23
N ASP A 13 7.84 -4.29 12.28
CA ASP A 13 8.95 -3.89 13.17
C ASP A 13 10.33 -4.26 12.63
N THR A 14 10.42 -5.15 11.65
CA THR A 14 11.68 -5.64 11.08
C THR A 14 12.05 -4.99 9.75
N LEU A 15 11.29 -3.98 9.30
CA LEU A 15 11.59 -3.26 8.07
C LEU A 15 12.93 -2.53 8.17
N THR A 16 13.84 -2.82 7.24
CA THR A 16 15.09 -2.11 7.10
C THR A 16 14.93 -0.89 6.23
N LYS A 17 15.85 0.07 6.35
CA LYS A 17 15.91 1.25 5.47
C LYS A 17 16.03 0.85 4.01
N GLU A 18 16.79 -0.22 3.71
CA GLU A 18 16.96 -0.75 2.36
C GLU A 18 15.64 -1.27 1.79
N GLN A 19 14.88 -2.04 2.57
CA GLN A 19 13.55 -2.53 2.17
C GLN A 19 12.59 -1.38 1.91
N ILE A 20 12.60 -0.33 2.72
CA ILE A 20 11.78 0.86 2.52
C ILE A 20 12.17 1.56 1.21
N ARG A 21 13.46 1.71 0.93
CA ARG A 21 13.95 2.30 -0.31
C ARG A 21 13.51 1.50 -1.54
N GLU A 22 13.58 0.18 -1.48
CA GLU A 22 13.11 -0.70 -2.56
C GLU A 22 11.61 -0.55 -2.81
N LEU A 23 10.80 -0.48 -1.76
CA LEU A 23 9.36 -0.24 -1.87
C LEU A 23 9.08 1.15 -2.46
N ALA A 24 9.82 2.17 -2.02
CA ALA A 24 9.72 3.52 -2.56
C ALA A 24 10.05 3.56 -4.06
N ALA A 25 11.16 2.97 -4.47
CA ALA A 25 11.56 2.89 -5.86
C ALA A 25 10.50 2.18 -6.74
N LYS A 26 9.95 1.07 -6.25
CA LYS A 26 8.87 0.34 -6.95
C LYS A 26 7.59 1.18 -7.08
N SER A 27 7.20 1.91 -6.03
CA SER A 27 6.01 2.76 -6.09
C SER A 27 6.18 3.88 -7.12
N LEU A 28 7.33 4.54 -7.15
CA LEU A 28 7.64 5.58 -8.14
C LEU A 28 7.66 5.03 -9.57
N ALA A 29 8.28 3.88 -9.78
CA ALA A 29 8.33 3.22 -11.10
C ALA A 29 6.94 2.80 -11.59
N GLY A 30 6.06 2.43 -10.69
CA GLY A 30 4.70 1.96 -11.00
C GLY A 30 3.71 3.04 -11.37
N ILE A 31 3.99 4.31 -11.12
CA ILE A 31 3.01 5.41 -11.28
C ILE A 31 2.49 5.54 -12.72
N LYS A 32 3.30 5.18 -13.71
CA LYS A 32 2.96 5.19 -15.13
C LYS A 32 1.83 4.21 -15.52
N ASN A 33 1.55 3.23 -14.66
CA ASN A 33 0.52 2.22 -14.91
C ASN A 33 -0.87 2.66 -14.43
N SER A 34 -0.98 3.81 -13.79
CA SER A 34 -2.26 4.38 -13.34
C SER A 34 -3.15 4.75 -14.53
N TYR A 35 -4.44 4.44 -14.42
CA TYR A 35 -5.46 4.85 -15.35
C TYR A 35 -6.32 5.95 -14.74
N ALA A 36 -5.99 7.20 -15.03
CA ALA A 36 -6.61 8.39 -14.43
C ALA A 36 -6.99 9.45 -15.45
N PRO A 37 -7.89 9.12 -16.43
CA PRO A 37 -8.22 10.03 -17.54
C PRO A 37 -9.08 11.23 -17.12
N TYR A 38 -9.72 11.19 -15.94
CA TYR A 38 -10.62 12.24 -15.47
C TYR A 38 -9.92 13.20 -14.52
N SER A 39 -9.29 12.68 -13.46
CA SER A 39 -8.58 13.51 -12.46
C SER A 39 -7.17 13.91 -12.92
N HIS A 40 -6.54 13.12 -13.77
CA HIS A 40 -5.12 13.20 -14.12
C HIS A 40 -4.20 13.09 -12.88
N PHE A 41 -4.73 12.61 -11.75
CA PHE A 41 -3.97 12.33 -10.54
C PHE A 41 -3.63 10.84 -10.48
N HIS A 42 -2.35 10.53 -10.69
CA HIS A 42 -1.86 9.16 -10.78
C HIS A 42 -1.28 8.72 -9.44
N VAL A 43 -1.67 7.52 -8.99
CA VAL A 43 -1.22 6.92 -7.74
C VAL A 43 -0.67 5.53 -7.99
N SER A 44 0.37 5.18 -7.26
CA SER A 44 0.95 3.84 -7.24
C SER A 44 1.14 3.39 -5.80
N ALA A 45 0.79 2.14 -5.53
CA ALA A 45 0.96 1.50 -4.24
C ALA A 45 1.72 0.18 -4.37
N VAL A 46 2.54 -0.14 -3.39
CA VAL A 46 3.32 -1.38 -3.30
C VAL A 46 3.10 -1.98 -1.92
N LEU A 47 2.41 -3.11 -1.86
CA LEU A 47 2.04 -3.82 -0.63
C LEU A 47 3.04 -4.95 -0.37
N LEU A 48 3.66 -4.95 0.80
CA LEU A 48 4.58 -5.98 1.26
C LEU A 48 3.85 -6.93 2.22
N CYS A 49 3.83 -8.20 1.87
CA CYS A 49 3.28 -9.28 2.71
C CYS A 49 4.32 -9.82 3.69
N GLY A 50 3.84 -10.47 4.75
CA GLY A 50 4.69 -11.07 5.77
C GLY A 50 5.60 -12.19 5.27
N ASN A 51 5.25 -12.85 4.19
CA ASN A 51 6.09 -13.85 3.51
C ASN A 51 7.11 -13.25 2.52
N GLY A 52 7.18 -11.93 2.41
CA GLY A 52 8.04 -11.22 1.47
C GLY A 52 7.46 -11.00 0.08
N ALA A 53 6.28 -11.54 -0.23
CA ALA A 53 5.60 -11.28 -1.49
C ALA A 53 5.20 -9.80 -1.61
N VAL A 54 5.22 -9.28 -2.84
CA VAL A 54 4.92 -7.88 -3.12
C VAL A 54 3.81 -7.80 -4.16
N TYR A 55 2.79 -6.99 -3.87
CA TYR A 55 1.67 -6.72 -4.76
C TYR A 55 1.60 -5.23 -5.08
N THR A 56 1.54 -4.90 -6.35
CA THR A 56 1.44 -3.52 -6.83
C THR A 56 0.00 -3.17 -7.17
N GLY A 57 -0.38 -1.92 -7.00
CA GLY A 57 -1.67 -1.40 -7.41
C GLY A 57 -1.56 0.03 -7.92
N ASN A 58 -2.48 0.40 -8.77
CA ASN A 58 -2.65 1.75 -9.28
C ASN A 58 -4.11 2.17 -9.17
N ASN A 59 -4.37 3.46 -9.10
CA ASN A 59 -5.74 3.93 -9.21
C ASN A 59 -6.26 3.72 -10.64
N ILE A 60 -7.51 3.27 -10.72
CA ILE A 60 -8.20 2.97 -11.96
C ILE A 60 -9.53 3.69 -11.92
N GLU A 61 -9.66 4.73 -12.72
CA GLU A 61 -10.86 5.55 -12.78
C GLU A 61 -11.91 4.97 -13.72
N ASN A 62 -13.14 5.36 -13.51
CA ASN A 62 -14.28 4.93 -14.31
C ASN A 62 -15.19 6.14 -14.60
N ALA A 63 -15.77 6.19 -15.79
CA ALA A 63 -16.69 7.24 -16.19
C ALA A 63 -17.93 7.35 -15.29
N ALA A 64 -18.34 6.27 -14.65
CA ALA A 64 -19.44 6.26 -13.68
C ALA A 64 -19.04 6.69 -12.27
N TYR A 65 -17.79 7.05 -12.03
CA TYR A 65 -17.12 7.44 -10.79
C TYR A 65 -17.13 6.38 -9.70
N THR A 66 -18.28 5.90 -9.26
CA THR A 66 -18.42 4.91 -8.17
C THR A 66 -17.57 3.64 -8.35
N PRO A 67 -17.42 3.03 -9.54
CA PRO A 67 -16.53 1.88 -9.73
C PRO A 67 -15.05 2.21 -9.66
N SER A 68 -14.67 3.48 -9.62
CA SER A 68 -13.27 3.90 -9.49
C SER A 68 -12.63 3.32 -8.23
N VAL A 69 -11.38 2.90 -8.33
CA VAL A 69 -10.66 2.26 -7.24
C VAL A 69 -9.31 2.95 -7.00
N CYS A 70 -8.93 3.09 -5.73
CA CYS A 70 -7.62 3.60 -5.36
C CYS A 70 -6.52 2.54 -5.54
N ALA A 71 -5.30 2.99 -5.69
CA ALA A 71 -4.11 2.14 -5.86
C ALA A 71 -3.96 1.14 -4.71
N GLU A 72 -4.17 1.57 -3.48
CA GLU A 72 -4.02 0.77 -2.28
C GLU A 72 -5.01 -0.40 -2.28
N ARG A 73 -6.27 -0.15 -2.64
CA ARG A 73 -7.29 -1.22 -2.72
C ARG A 73 -7.00 -2.19 -3.86
N CYS A 74 -6.48 -1.72 -4.99
CA CYS A 74 -6.02 -2.62 -6.05
C CYS A 74 -4.95 -3.58 -5.54
N ALA A 75 -3.96 -3.09 -4.80
CA ALA A 75 -2.89 -3.92 -4.25
C ALA A 75 -3.44 -4.93 -3.22
N PHE A 76 -4.26 -4.47 -2.27
CA PHE A 76 -4.86 -5.34 -1.26
C PHE A 76 -5.77 -6.41 -1.87
N PHE A 77 -6.64 -6.05 -2.79
CA PHE A 77 -7.60 -7.00 -3.37
C PHE A 77 -6.90 -8.05 -4.23
N LYS A 78 -5.82 -7.70 -4.93
CA LYS A 78 -4.96 -8.70 -5.59
C LYS A 78 -4.35 -9.66 -4.59
N ALA A 79 -3.74 -9.16 -3.53
CA ALA A 79 -3.11 -9.98 -2.52
C ALA A 79 -4.11 -10.90 -1.80
N VAL A 80 -5.24 -10.35 -1.38
CA VAL A 80 -6.30 -11.10 -0.70
C VAL A 80 -6.92 -12.17 -1.61
N SER A 81 -7.09 -11.89 -2.90
CA SER A 81 -7.58 -12.86 -3.88
C SER A 81 -6.58 -14.01 -4.14
N GLU A 82 -5.31 -13.81 -3.81
CA GLU A 82 -4.25 -14.82 -3.84
C GLU A 82 -3.97 -15.41 -2.45
N GLU A 83 -4.97 -15.34 -1.56
CA GLU A 83 -4.97 -15.93 -0.22
C GLU A 83 -3.97 -15.31 0.77
N GLU A 84 -3.35 -14.18 0.47
CA GLU A 84 -2.52 -13.44 1.42
C GLU A 84 -3.39 -12.81 2.52
N ARG A 85 -2.93 -12.92 3.77
CA ARG A 85 -3.65 -12.40 4.95
C ARG A 85 -2.74 -11.71 5.96
N ASP A 86 -1.43 -11.79 5.77
CA ASP A 86 -0.43 -11.18 6.66
C ASP A 86 0.34 -10.10 5.90
N PHE A 87 0.24 -8.86 6.39
CA PHE A 87 0.77 -7.67 5.71
C PHE A 87 1.70 -6.89 6.63
N ALA A 88 2.86 -6.50 6.11
CA ALA A 88 3.88 -5.78 6.85
C ALA A 88 3.85 -4.27 6.62
N ALA A 89 3.74 -3.83 5.36
CA ALA A 89 3.78 -2.43 4.99
C ALA A 89 3.16 -2.16 3.63
N ILE A 90 2.78 -0.91 3.39
CA ILE A 90 2.45 -0.39 2.08
C ILE A 90 3.22 0.91 1.82
N ALA A 91 3.82 1.04 0.64
CA ALA A 91 4.40 2.28 0.16
C ALA A 91 3.52 2.86 -0.94
N LEU A 92 3.27 4.15 -0.93
CA LEU A 92 2.48 4.82 -1.96
C LEU A 92 3.04 6.18 -2.32
N CYS A 93 2.90 6.53 -3.58
CA CYS A 93 3.17 7.86 -4.11
C CYS A 93 2.06 8.28 -5.07
N GLY A 94 1.90 9.57 -5.25
CA GLY A 94 0.89 10.09 -6.17
C GLY A 94 1.19 11.52 -6.57
N GLY A 95 0.67 11.91 -7.74
CA GLY A 95 0.83 13.26 -8.24
C GLY A 95 0.04 13.55 -9.50
N LEU A 96 -0.26 14.82 -9.69
CA LEU A 96 -0.93 15.33 -10.88
C LEU A 96 -0.07 15.06 -12.12
N LYS A 97 -0.68 14.50 -13.17
CA LYS A 97 0.00 14.07 -14.40
C LYS A 97 1.16 13.10 -14.17
N GLY A 98 1.13 12.35 -13.07
CA GLY A 98 2.17 11.40 -12.71
C GLY A 98 3.45 12.02 -12.12
N VAL A 99 3.44 13.31 -11.81
CA VAL A 99 4.60 14.01 -11.24
C VAL A 99 4.43 14.10 -9.72
N VAL A 100 5.28 13.38 -9.00
CA VAL A 100 5.28 13.35 -7.53
C VAL A 100 6.00 14.60 -7.01
N LYS A 101 5.25 15.51 -6.40
CA LYS A 101 5.79 16.76 -5.80
C LYS A 101 5.66 16.80 -4.29
N ASP A 102 4.72 16.02 -3.74
CA ASP A 102 4.43 16.00 -2.33
C ASP A 102 3.97 14.60 -1.90
N TYR A 103 3.71 14.41 -0.63
CA TYR A 103 3.23 13.16 -0.05
C TYR A 103 1.76 12.93 -0.40
N CYS A 104 1.44 11.71 -0.80
CA CYS A 104 0.07 11.27 -1.06
C CYS A 104 -0.38 10.32 0.05
N ALA A 105 -1.30 10.76 0.89
CA ALA A 105 -1.85 9.93 1.97
C ALA A 105 -3.02 9.07 1.45
N PRO A 106 -3.26 7.88 2.03
CA PRO A 106 -4.39 7.05 1.67
C PRO A 106 -5.72 7.70 2.06
N CYS A 107 -6.73 7.58 1.20
CA CYS A 107 -8.08 8.07 1.53
C CYS A 107 -8.73 7.23 2.66
N GLY A 108 -9.81 7.75 3.25
CA GLY A 108 -10.49 7.08 4.35
C GLY A 108 -11.01 5.68 4.02
N VAL A 109 -11.49 5.45 2.80
CA VAL A 109 -11.93 4.12 2.33
C VAL A 109 -10.78 3.13 2.32
N CYS A 110 -9.60 3.54 1.84
CA CYS A 110 -8.41 2.68 1.84
C CYS A 110 -7.90 2.39 3.26
N ARG A 111 -7.96 3.37 4.16
CA ARG A 111 -7.61 3.17 5.58
C ARG A 111 -8.55 2.15 6.24
N GLN A 112 -9.84 2.20 5.91
CA GLN A 112 -10.82 1.22 6.40
C GLN A 112 -10.54 -0.19 5.85
N VAL A 113 -10.16 -0.32 4.58
CA VAL A 113 -9.75 -1.61 4.00
C VAL A 113 -8.49 -2.16 4.70
N MET A 114 -7.51 -1.30 4.97
CA MET A 114 -6.34 -1.69 5.75
C MET A 114 -6.73 -2.19 7.15
N ARG A 115 -7.72 -1.56 7.78
CA ARG A 115 -8.19 -1.92 9.13
C ARG A 115 -8.79 -3.33 9.20
N GLU A 116 -9.35 -3.84 8.11
CA GLU A 116 -9.86 -5.22 8.01
C GLU A 116 -8.73 -6.25 8.08
N PHE A 117 -7.62 -5.99 7.40
CA PHE A 117 -6.58 -6.98 7.16
C PHE A 117 -5.30 -6.77 7.97
N CYS A 118 -5.08 -5.58 8.52
CA CYS A 118 -3.81 -5.19 9.11
C CYS A 118 -3.94 -4.90 10.61
N LYS A 119 -2.85 -5.13 11.33
CA LYS A 119 -2.71 -4.77 12.74
C LYS A 119 -2.50 -3.24 12.88
N PRO A 120 -2.72 -2.68 14.09
CA PRO A 120 -2.53 -1.25 14.33
C PRO A 120 -1.14 -0.70 14.02
N ASP A 121 -0.11 -1.54 14.10
CA ASP A 121 1.30 -1.19 13.85
C ASP A 121 1.72 -1.30 12.38
N PHE A 122 0.81 -1.70 11.48
CA PHE A 122 1.05 -1.76 10.04
C PHE A 122 1.62 -0.43 9.53
N LYS A 123 2.70 -0.50 8.75
CA LYS A 123 3.42 0.69 8.28
C LYS A 123 2.87 1.20 6.96
N ILE A 124 2.56 2.47 6.94
CA ILE A 124 2.13 3.22 5.75
C ILE A 124 3.24 4.21 5.40
N ILE A 125 3.89 3.97 4.28
CA ILE A 125 5.06 4.71 3.82
C ILE A 125 4.61 5.66 2.71
N LEU A 126 4.59 6.95 3.00
CA LEU A 126 4.28 8.00 2.03
C LEU A 126 5.57 8.42 1.34
N VAL A 127 5.65 8.17 0.04
CA VAL A 127 6.87 8.33 -0.74
C VAL A 127 6.82 9.63 -1.56
N LYS A 128 7.87 10.44 -1.44
CA LYS A 128 8.08 11.62 -2.27
C LYS A 128 9.22 11.41 -3.28
N SER A 129 10.26 10.70 -2.87
CA SER A 129 11.36 10.24 -3.71
C SER A 129 11.95 8.95 -3.14
N GLU A 130 12.94 8.35 -3.83
CA GLU A 130 13.63 7.16 -3.31
C GLU A 130 14.37 7.40 -2.00
N GLU A 131 14.66 8.65 -1.67
CA GLU A 131 15.42 9.05 -0.46
C GLU A 131 14.57 9.85 0.53
N GLU A 132 13.31 10.17 0.18
CA GLU A 132 12.44 11.02 1.00
C GLU A 132 11.07 10.41 1.16
N TRP A 133 10.73 10.01 2.38
CA TRP A 133 9.45 9.42 2.76
C TRP A 133 9.06 9.77 4.19
N LYS A 134 7.78 9.58 4.49
CA LYS A 134 7.22 9.61 5.86
C LYS A 134 6.61 8.25 6.17
N ILE A 135 6.75 7.80 7.41
CA ILE A 135 6.19 6.52 7.87
C ILE A 135 5.17 6.80 8.97
N TYR A 136 3.98 6.25 8.79
CA TYR A 136 2.92 6.24 9.78
C TYR A 136 2.52 4.80 10.10
N THR A 137 1.96 4.60 11.28
CA THR A 137 1.22 3.37 11.60
C THR A 137 -0.23 3.53 11.18
N LEU A 138 -0.93 2.41 10.99
CA LEU A 138 -2.36 2.42 10.71
C LEU A 138 -3.14 3.11 11.84
N SER A 139 -2.76 2.86 13.11
CA SER A 139 -3.40 3.50 14.26
C SER A 139 -3.24 5.02 14.28
N GLN A 140 -2.15 5.55 13.73
CA GLN A 140 -1.97 7.00 13.58
C GLN A 140 -2.87 7.61 12.50
N LEU A 141 -3.11 6.88 11.40
CA LEU A 141 -3.92 7.37 10.27
C LEU A 141 -5.40 7.01 10.36
N LEU A 142 -5.77 6.08 11.23
CA LEU A 142 -7.16 5.72 11.53
C LEU A 142 -7.32 5.49 13.04
N PRO A 143 -7.23 6.55 13.86
CA PRO A 143 -7.47 6.42 15.29
C PRO A 143 -8.93 6.02 15.56
N GLU A 144 -9.15 5.19 16.60
CA GLU A 144 -10.48 4.67 16.96
C GLU A 144 -11.20 3.96 15.78
N GLY A 145 -10.42 3.29 14.90
CA GLY A 145 -10.96 2.63 13.72
C GLY A 145 -11.84 1.43 14.05
N PHE A 146 -13.03 1.35 13.47
CA PHE A 146 -13.89 0.18 13.53
C PHE A 146 -13.28 -0.99 12.76
N GLY A 147 -13.26 -2.17 13.34
CA GLY A 147 -12.64 -3.35 12.73
C GLY A 147 -13.31 -4.67 13.13
N PRO A 148 -12.79 -5.81 12.64
CA PRO A 148 -13.40 -7.13 12.84
C PRO A 148 -13.69 -7.47 14.31
N GLU A 149 -12.81 -7.10 15.22
CA GLU A 149 -12.95 -7.35 16.65
C GLU A 149 -14.15 -6.63 17.29
N ASN A 150 -14.72 -5.62 16.64
CA ASN A 150 -15.93 -4.94 17.12
C ASN A 150 -17.19 -5.77 16.85
N LEU A 151 -17.09 -6.84 16.05
CA LEU A 151 -18.20 -7.71 15.68
C LEU A 151 -18.13 -9.09 16.36
N GLU A 152 -17.16 -9.31 17.22
CA GLU A 152 -16.95 -10.56 17.97
C GLU A 152 -17.72 -10.57 19.30
#